data_ad51cb400116722eb081c18439a23c31
#
_entry.id   ad51cb400116722eb081c18439a23c31
#
_cell.length_a   1.000
_cell.length_b   1.000
_cell.length_c   1.000
_cell.angle_alpha   90.00
_cell.angle_beta   90.00
_cell.angle_gamma   90.00
#
_symmetry.space_group_name_H-M   'P 1'
#
loop_
_entity.id
_entity.type
_entity.pdbx_description
1 polymer ?
#
loop_
_entity_poly.entity_id
_entity_poly.type
_entity_poly.pdbx_seq_one_letter_code
_entity_poly.pdbx_strand_id
1 'polypeptide(L)'
;MEDASRGNGDLMDTTPLRAVALVCTLSPSPAPSSSQLLAEQTMAALGEHGVTGKTIRIADRNVLPGVKTDMGQGDDWPEIRDTILGSDILVLSTPIWLGHPSSIAQRVLERLDAELSETDDEGRLLTYGKVAAVCVVGNEDGAHKTGADLFQGLNDVGFTLAPGAVTYWVGEAMQGTDYQDLEKTPEATAGTTATLAANTAHLARRLKAAPYPPS
;
A
#
# COMPACT_ATOMS: atom_id res chain seq x y z
N MET A 1 31.79 3.12 -41.64
CA MET A 1 30.98 4.11 -40.93
C MET A 1 29.60 3.50 -40.81
N GLU A 2 29.49 2.55 -39.84
CA GLU A 2 28.29 1.71 -39.65
C GLU A 2 27.33 2.42 -38.72
N ASP A 3 26.14 2.60 -39.21
CA ASP A 3 24.99 3.21 -38.54
C ASP A 3 24.47 2.26 -37.45
N ALA A 4 24.74 2.58 -36.20
CA ALA A 4 24.21 1.88 -35.04
C ALA A 4 22.90 2.52 -34.59
N SER A 5 21.84 2.43 -35.39
CA SER A 5 20.48 2.68 -34.97
C SER A 5 19.99 1.50 -34.11
N ARG A 6 20.37 1.46 -32.84
CA ARG A 6 19.72 0.58 -31.87
C ARG A 6 18.34 1.16 -31.58
N GLY A 7 17.36 0.59 -32.23
CA GLY A 7 15.96 0.79 -31.88
C GLY A 7 15.72 0.40 -30.41
N ASN A 8 15.52 1.39 -29.58
CA ASN A 8 15.06 1.21 -28.21
C ASN A 8 13.56 0.89 -28.29
N GLY A 9 13.24 -0.35 -28.68
CA GLY A 9 11.89 -0.87 -28.55
C GLY A 9 11.60 -0.97 -27.06
N ASP A 10 10.86 0.00 -26.57
CA ASP A 10 10.21 -0.05 -25.25
C ASP A 10 9.24 -1.24 -25.27
N LEU A 11 9.78 -2.43 -25.00
CA LEU A 11 8.96 -3.61 -24.72
C LEU A 11 8.26 -3.28 -23.41
N MET A 12 7.03 -2.79 -23.49
CA MET A 12 6.13 -2.69 -22.33
C MET A 12 6.16 -4.06 -21.66
N ASP A 13 6.84 -4.14 -20.52
CA ASP A 13 6.84 -5.33 -19.69
C ASP A 13 5.41 -5.56 -19.22
N THR A 14 4.73 -6.51 -19.85
CA THR A 14 3.32 -6.85 -19.60
C THR A 14 3.15 -7.91 -18.53
N THR A 15 4.18 -8.16 -17.71
CA THR A 15 4.10 -9.13 -16.62
C THR A 15 2.89 -8.78 -15.73
N PRO A 16 1.92 -9.69 -15.55
CA PRO A 16 0.76 -9.45 -14.72
C PRO A 16 1.18 -9.20 -13.28
N LEU A 17 0.69 -8.11 -12.71
CA LEU A 17 0.90 -7.76 -11.31
C LEU A 17 -0.39 -7.88 -10.52
N ARG A 18 -0.25 -8.19 -9.23
CA ARG A 18 -1.34 -8.23 -8.26
C ARG A 18 -1.09 -7.22 -7.15
N ALA A 19 -2.17 -6.57 -6.71
CA ALA A 19 -2.13 -5.68 -5.56
C ALA A 19 -3.20 -6.06 -4.53
N VAL A 20 -2.92 -5.76 -3.28
CA VAL A 20 -3.91 -5.73 -2.21
C VAL A 20 -3.89 -4.38 -1.53
N ALA A 21 -5.06 -3.78 -1.33
CA ALA A 21 -5.20 -2.57 -0.52
C ALA A 21 -5.78 -2.94 0.85
N LEU A 22 -5.10 -2.57 1.93
CA LEU A 22 -5.59 -2.68 3.29
C LEU A 22 -6.11 -1.32 3.75
N VAL A 23 -7.40 -1.24 4.03
CA VAL A 23 -8.06 -0.02 4.50
C VAL A 23 -8.16 -0.05 6.01
N CYS A 24 -7.40 0.83 6.65
CA CYS A 24 -7.25 0.92 8.10
C CYS A 24 -8.15 2.00 8.72
N THR A 25 -9.35 2.19 8.16
CA THR A 25 -10.40 3.01 8.79
C THR A 25 -10.85 2.39 10.10
N LEU A 26 -11.33 3.21 11.04
CA LEU A 26 -11.88 2.73 12.32
C LEU A 26 -13.33 2.23 12.20
N SER A 27 -14.02 2.56 11.10
CA SER A 27 -15.43 2.22 10.90
C SER A 27 -15.55 0.95 10.06
N PRO A 28 -16.35 -0.05 10.47
CA PRO A 28 -16.65 -1.22 9.66
C PRO A 28 -17.61 -0.88 8.52
N SER A 29 -17.69 -1.77 7.51
CA SER A 29 -18.70 -1.68 6.45
C SER A 29 -20.11 -1.82 7.02
N PRO A 30 -21.13 -1.15 6.45
CA PRO A 30 -21.09 -0.33 5.22
C PRO A 30 -20.83 1.16 5.47
N ALA A 31 -20.31 1.55 6.64
CA ALA A 31 -20.06 2.96 6.94
C ALA A 31 -19.16 3.59 5.86
N PRO A 32 -19.45 4.81 5.38
CA PRO A 32 -18.59 5.50 4.42
C PRO A 32 -17.21 5.76 5.01
N SER A 33 -16.18 5.85 4.15
CA SER A 33 -14.79 6.03 4.60
C SER A 33 -13.93 6.71 3.55
N SER A 34 -13.39 7.87 3.90
CA SER A 34 -12.43 8.60 3.07
C SER A 34 -11.19 7.78 2.72
N SER A 35 -10.69 6.97 3.68
CA SER A 35 -9.55 6.08 3.44
C SER A 35 -9.91 4.96 2.44
N GLN A 36 -11.13 4.46 2.47
CA GLN A 36 -11.63 3.51 1.49
C GLN A 36 -11.64 4.12 0.09
N LEU A 37 -12.24 5.32 -0.04
CA LEU A 37 -12.32 6.01 -1.32
C LEU A 37 -10.95 6.25 -1.94
N LEU A 38 -9.98 6.76 -1.18
CA LEU A 38 -8.63 7.01 -1.70
C LEU A 38 -7.89 5.70 -2.06
N ALA A 39 -8.10 4.63 -1.29
CA ALA A 39 -7.57 3.31 -1.62
C ALA A 39 -8.16 2.77 -2.94
N GLU A 40 -9.46 2.90 -3.15
CA GLU A 40 -10.14 2.47 -4.37
C GLU A 40 -9.68 3.27 -5.60
N GLN A 41 -9.50 4.59 -5.46
CA GLN A 41 -8.93 5.45 -6.50
C GLN A 41 -7.49 5.04 -6.83
N THR A 42 -6.70 4.70 -5.83
CA THR A 42 -5.32 4.20 -6.01
C THR A 42 -5.31 2.85 -6.72
N MET A 43 -6.20 1.94 -6.34
CA MET A 43 -6.33 0.64 -7.01
C MET A 43 -6.82 0.79 -8.45
N ALA A 44 -7.72 1.74 -8.73
CA ALA A 44 -8.15 2.06 -10.10
C ALA A 44 -6.99 2.60 -10.93
N ALA A 45 -6.19 3.53 -10.39
CA ALA A 45 -5.00 4.06 -11.05
C ALA A 45 -3.94 2.97 -11.32
N LEU A 46 -3.72 2.04 -10.39
CA LEU A 46 -2.88 0.86 -10.61
C LEU A 46 -3.44 -0.02 -11.73
N GLY A 47 -4.77 -0.13 -11.84
CA GLY A 47 -5.46 -0.86 -12.92
C GLY A 47 -5.11 -0.33 -14.31
N GLU A 48 -4.93 0.99 -14.47
CA GLU A 48 -4.48 1.61 -15.73
C GLU A 48 -3.08 1.14 -16.16
N HIS A 49 -2.29 0.64 -15.20
CA HIS A 49 -0.97 0.04 -15.41
C HIS A 49 -1.01 -1.51 -15.44
N GLY A 50 -2.18 -2.13 -15.66
CA GLY A 50 -2.30 -3.59 -15.76
C GLY A 50 -2.14 -4.34 -14.44
N VAL A 51 -2.33 -3.67 -13.30
CA VAL A 51 -2.34 -4.29 -11.98
C VAL A 51 -3.77 -4.70 -11.63
N THR A 52 -3.97 -5.94 -11.22
CA THR A 52 -5.27 -6.43 -10.71
C THR A 52 -5.19 -6.65 -9.21
N GLY A 53 -6.34 -6.60 -8.51
CA GLY A 53 -6.30 -6.84 -7.08
C GLY A 53 -7.62 -6.64 -6.37
N LYS A 54 -7.55 -6.60 -5.04
CA LYS A 54 -8.71 -6.42 -4.17
C LYS A 54 -8.40 -5.47 -3.02
N THR A 55 -9.47 -4.95 -2.43
CA THR A 55 -9.42 -4.13 -1.22
C THR A 55 -9.97 -4.92 -0.04
N ILE A 56 -9.31 -4.84 1.11
CA ILE A 56 -9.73 -5.45 2.37
C ILE A 56 -9.86 -4.33 3.40
N ARG A 57 -11.06 -4.16 3.96
CA ARG A 57 -11.28 -3.26 5.09
C ARG A 57 -10.97 -4.01 6.38
N ILE A 58 -9.94 -3.59 7.07
CA ILE A 58 -9.44 -4.30 8.27
C ILE A 58 -10.43 -4.25 9.42
N ALA A 59 -11.23 -3.17 9.54
CA ALA A 59 -12.28 -3.07 10.55
C ALA A 59 -13.40 -4.12 10.40
N ASP A 60 -13.51 -4.79 9.25
CA ASP A 60 -14.47 -5.88 9.02
C ASP A 60 -13.91 -7.26 9.40
N ARG A 61 -12.68 -7.30 9.91
CA ARG A 61 -11.93 -8.52 10.22
C ARG A 61 -11.49 -8.55 11.67
N ASN A 62 -11.48 -9.73 12.25
CA ASN A 62 -10.96 -9.92 13.59
C ASN A 62 -9.45 -10.13 13.57
N VAL A 63 -8.70 -9.04 13.44
CA VAL A 63 -7.22 -9.08 13.51
C VAL A 63 -6.81 -8.96 14.96
N LEU A 64 -6.38 -10.07 15.56
CA LEU A 64 -5.93 -10.08 16.96
C LEU A 64 -4.61 -9.31 17.13
N PRO A 65 -4.43 -8.60 18.27
CA PRO A 65 -3.17 -7.96 18.61
C PRO A 65 -2.03 -8.97 18.71
N GLY A 66 -0.84 -8.63 18.25
CA GLY A 66 0.36 -9.48 18.39
C GLY A 66 1.33 -9.32 17.24
N VAL A 67 2.45 -10.03 17.34
CA VAL A 67 3.60 -9.98 16.42
C VAL A 67 3.93 -11.39 15.86
N LYS A 68 2.91 -12.23 15.67
CA LYS A 68 3.05 -13.56 15.09
C LYS A 68 2.25 -13.66 13.79
N THR A 69 2.62 -14.59 12.94
CA THR A 69 1.89 -14.92 11.71
C THR A 69 0.46 -15.39 11.97
N ASP A 70 0.22 -16.03 13.12
CA ASP A 70 -1.08 -16.49 13.60
C ASP A 70 -1.13 -16.34 15.13
N MET A 71 -2.16 -15.65 15.63
CA MET A 71 -2.43 -15.45 17.06
C MET A 71 -3.42 -16.48 17.61
N GLY A 72 -3.85 -17.44 16.80
CA GLY A 72 -4.70 -18.55 17.20
C GLY A 72 -6.18 -18.37 16.87
N GLN A 73 -7.02 -19.06 17.62
CA GLN A 73 -8.44 -19.18 17.30
C GLN A 73 -9.14 -17.82 17.14
N GLY A 74 -9.77 -17.62 16.00
CA GLY A 74 -10.54 -16.41 15.67
C GLY A 74 -9.70 -15.27 15.10
N ASP A 75 -8.43 -15.50 14.77
CA ASP A 75 -7.58 -14.52 14.11
C ASP A 75 -7.74 -14.60 12.58
N ASP A 76 -8.23 -13.53 11.96
CA ASP A 76 -8.39 -13.44 10.50
C ASP A 76 -7.09 -13.03 9.79
N TRP A 77 -6.03 -12.71 10.55
CA TRP A 77 -4.76 -12.25 9.95
C TRP A 77 -4.10 -13.26 9.02
N PRO A 78 -4.09 -14.58 9.27
CA PRO A 78 -3.48 -15.53 8.37
C PRO A 78 -4.01 -15.44 6.93
N GLU A 79 -5.33 -15.28 6.73
CA GLU A 79 -5.94 -15.10 5.40
C GLU A 79 -5.52 -13.77 4.75
N ILE A 80 -5.40 -12.70 5.54
CA ILE A 80 -4.95 -11.39 5.08
C ILE A 80 -3.48 -11.48 4.67
N ARG A 81 -2.65 -12.10 5.52
CA ARG A 81 -1.22 -12.35 5.27
C ARG A 81 -1.01 -13.12 3.96
N ASP A 82 -1.73 -14.20 3.75
CA ASP A 82 -1.64 -14.99 2.51
C ASP A 82 -1.98 -14.15 1.27
N THR A 83 -2.95 -13.24 1.41
CA THR A 83 -3.28 -12.29 0.35
C THR A 83 -2.15 -11.29 0.07
N ILE A 84 -1.51 -10.77 1.13
CA ILE A 84 -0.35 -9.87 1.01
C ILE A 84 0.81 -10.59 0.33
N LEU A 85 1.16 -11.79 0.80
CA LEU A 85 2.25 -12.59 0.24
C LEU A 85 1.99 -13.03 -1.20
N GLY A 86 0.72 -13.26 -1.57
CA GLY A 86 0.30 -13.56 -2.95
C GLY A 86 0.22 -12.36 -3.88
N SER A 87 0.50 -11.14 -3.37
CA SER A 87 0.48 -9.88 -4.12
C SER A 87 1.90 -9.36 -4.38
N ASP A 88 2.08 -8.61 -5.46
CA ASP A 88 3.33 -7.91 -5.80
C ASP A 88 3.37 -6.51 -5.15
N ILE A 89 2.18 -5.95 -4.86
CA ILE A 89 2.00 -4.59 -4.34
C ILE A 89 1.08 -4.61 -3.12
N LEU A 90 1.49 -3.94 -2.05
CA LEU A 90 0.68 -3.63 -0.88
C LEU A 90 0.36 -2.14 -0.86
N VAL A 91 -0.92 -1.78 -0.84
CA VAL A 91 -1.39 -0.41 -0.58
C VAL A 91 -1.93 -0.34 0.84
N LEU A 92 -1.35 0.51 1.69
CA LEU A 92 -1.82 0.71 3.07
C LEU A 92 -2.51 2.07 3.18
N SER A 93 -3.81 2.07 3.43
CA SER A 93 -4.62 3.29 3.51
C SER A 93 -5.09 3.56 4.93
N THR A 94 -4.84 4.77 5.44
CA THR A 94 -5.14 5.15 6.82
C THR A 94 -5.71 6.57 6.93
N PRO A 95 -6.62 6.82 7.88
CA PRO A 95 -6.92 8.18 8.31
C PRO A 95 -5.79 8.72 9.20
N ILE A 96 -5.76 10.05 9.35
CA ILE A 96 -4.93 10.73 10.35
C ILE A 96 -5.75 10.90 11.63
N TRP A 97 -5.17 10.54 12.77
CA TRP A 97 -5.71 10.81 14.10
C TRP A 97 -4.61 11.37 15.00
N LEU A 98 -4.77 12.62 15.44
CA LEU A 98 -3.79 13.32 16.28
C LEU A 98 -2.37 13.31 15.65
N GLY A 99 -2.29 13.50 14.33
CA GLY A 99 -1.04 13.47 13.56
C GLY A 99 -0.40 12.09 13.39
N HIS A 100 -1.13 11.00 13.64
CA HIS A 100 -0.66 9.62 13.56
C HIS A 100 -1.55 8.75 12.64
N PRO A 101 -1.04 7.63 12.13
CA PRO A 101 -1.89 6.62 11.51
C PRO A 101 -2.89 6.05 12.53
N SER A 102 -3.98 5.49 12.05
CA SER A 102 -4.97 4.87 12.93
C SER A 102 -4.38 3.70 13.71
N SER A 103 -4.99 3.37 14.86
CA SER A 103 -4.61 2.18 15.65
C SER A 103 -4.74 0.88 14.85
N ILE A 104 -5.62 0.83 13.85
CA ILE A 104 -5.76 -0.31 12.94
C ILE A 104 -4.55 -0.41 12.01
N ALA A 105 -4.05 0.72 11.48
CA ALA A 105 -2.83 0.73 10.66
C ALA A 105 -1.61 0.31 11.51
N GLN A 106 -1.52 0.79 12.75
CA GLN A 106 -0.48 0.37 13.68
C GLN A 106 -0.56 -1.13 13.96
N ARG A 107 -1.75 -1.68 14.17
CA ARG A 107 -1.94 -3.13 14.34
C ARG A 107 -1.50 -3.92 13.11
N VAL A 108 -1.78 -3.44 11.90
CA VAL A 108 -1.28 -4.07 10.67
C VAL A 108 0.24 -4.11 10.64
N LEU A 109 0.93 -3.02 11.00
CA LEU A 109 2.40 -3.00 11.08
C LEU A 109 2.92 -4.00 12.13
N GLU A 110 2.30 -4.04 13.31
CA GLU A 110 2.67 -5.01 14.36
C GLU A 110 2.48 -6.46 13.91
N ARG A 111 1.45 -6.73 13.13
CA ARG A 111 1.24 -8.08 12.56
C ARG A 111 2.23 -8.40 11.44
N LEU A 112 2.66 -7.40 10.65
CA LEU A 112 3.70 -7.55 9.64
C LEU A 112 5.10 -7.74 10.24
N ASP A 113 5.34 -7.36 11.49
CA ASP A 113 6.62 -7.60 12.19
C ASP A 113 7.03 -9.09 12.18
N ALA A 114 6.05 -9.99 12.18
CA ALA A 114 6.29 -11.43 12.06
C ALA A 114 7.09 -11.82 10.80
N GLU A 115 7.00 -11.03 9.72
CA GLU A 115 7.69 -11.33 8.45
C GLU A 115 9.21 -11.21 8.57
N LEU A 116 9.74 -10.56 9.60
CA LEU A 116 11.19 -10.51 9.88
C LEU A 116 11.81 -11.91 10.17
N SER A 117 10.98 -12.89 10.49
CA SER A 117 11.42 -14.27 10.74
C SER A 117 11.03 -15.25 9.63
N GLU A 118 10.36 -14.77 8.58
CA GLU A 118 9.79 -15.60 7.51
C GLU A 118 10.61 -15.45 6.22
N THR A 119 11.33 -16.49 5.84
CA THR A 119 12.23 -16.46 4.68
C THR A 119 11.88 -17.54 3.65
N ASP A 120 12.29 -17.30 2.42
CA ASP A 120 12.29 -18.31 1.36
C ASP A 120 13.50 -19.26 1.45
N ASP A 121 13.60 -20.21 0.51
CA ASP A 121 14.69 -21.21 0.47
C ASP A 121 16.08 -20.57 0.21
N GLU A 122 16.13 -19.31 -0.21
CA GLU A 122 17.36 -18.56 -0.45
C GLU A 122 17.71 -17.59 0.71
N GLY A 123 16.96 -17.65 1.82
CA GLY A 123 17.16 -16.84 3.01
C GLY A 123 16.60 -15.41 2.92
N ARG A 124 15.94 -15.03 1.83
CA ARG A 124 15.32 -13.70 1.68
C ARG A 124 14.01 -13.64 2.43
N LEU A 125 13.69 -12.48 3.03
CA LEU A 125 12.35 -12.27 3.60
C LEU A 125 11.26 -12.49 2.53
N LEU A 126 10.13 -13.09 2.90
CA LEU A 126 9.01 -13.32 1.98
C LEU A 126 8.40 -12.04 1.41
N THR A 127 8.69 -10.90 2.02
CA THR A 127 8.29 -9.56 1.59
C THR A 127 9.27 -8.92 0.59
N TYR A 128 10.48 -9.45 0.45
CA TYR A 128 11.45 -8.93 -0.53
C TYR A 128 10.91 -9.05 -1.95
N GLY A 129 11.17 -8.01 -2.74
CA GLY A 129 10.65 -7.92 -4.11
C GLY A 129 9.21 -7.42 -4.20
N LYS A 130 8.51 -7.23 -3.08
CA LYS A 130 7.19 -6.60 -3.04
C LYS A 130 7.32 -5.09 -2.83
N VAL A 131 6.41 -4.33 -3.43
CA VAL A 131 6.42 -2.86 -3.35
C VAL A 131 5.26 -2.41 -2.48
N ALA A 132 5.51 -1.44 -1.59
CA ALA A 132 4.47 -0.82 -0.80
C ALA A 132 4.17 0.60 -1.25
N ALA A 133 2.91 1.00 -1.10
CA ALA A 133 2.41 2.35 -1.32
C ALA A 133 1.44 2.73 -0.19
N VAL A 134 1.31 4.03 0.08
CA VAL A 134 0.56 4.54 1.22
C VAL A 134 -0.45 5.60 0.77
N CYS A 135 -1.67 5.51 1.32
CA CYS A 135 -2.74 6.48 1.16
C CYS A 135 -3.08 7.09 2.52
N VAL A 136 -3.08 8.41 2.62
CA VAL A 136 -3.35 9.12 3.89
C VAL A 136 -4.44 10.16 3.70
N VAL A 137 -5.45 10.15 4.54
CA VAL A 137 -6.52 11.17 4.51
C VAL A 137 -6.81 11.71 5.91
N GLY A 138 -7.11 13.00 5.99
CA GLY A 138 -7.54 13.60 7.25
C GLY A 138 -7.97 15.05 7.10
N ASN A 139 -8.71 15.55 8.09
CA ASN A 139 -9.06 16.96 8.26
C ASN A 139 -8.15 17.63 9.28
N GLU A 140 -6.96 17.11 9.47
CA GLU A 140 -5.94 17.63 10.35
C GLU A 140 -4.55 17.45 9.74
N ASP A 141 -3.59 18.21 10.22
CA ASP A 141 -2.20 18.15 9.81
C ASP A 141 -1.55 16.79 10.14
N GLY A 142 -0.48 16.44 9.45
CA GLY A 142 0.32 15.25 9.75
C GLY A 142 0.43 14.21 8.64
N ALA A 143 -0.02 14.49 7.40
CA ALA A 143 0.06 13.52 6.30
C ALA A 143 1.49 13.04 6.03
N HIS A 144 2.49 13.93 6.01
CA HIS A 144 3.88 13.57 5.80
C HIS A 144 4.45 12.74 6.96
N LYS A 145 4.10 13.10 8.20
CA LYS A 145 4.53 12.33 9.37
C LYS A 145 3.91 10.93 9.34
N THR A 146 2.60 10.84 9.14
CA THR A 146 1.89 9.55 9.03
C THR A 146 2.47 8.70 7.90
N GLY A 147 2.74 9.29 6.73
CA GLY A 147 3.40 8.61 5.63
C GLY A 147 4.80 8.11 5.99
N ALA A 148 5.61 8.92 6.69
CA ALA A 148 6.95 8.55 7.13
C ALA A 148 6.93 7.39 8.16
N ASP A 149 6.02 7.42 9.12
CA ASP A 149 5.85 6.34 10.11
C ASP A 149 5.54 5.01 9.40
N LEU A 150 4.60 5.03 8.43
CA LEU A 150 4.23 3.84 7.67
C LEU A 150 5.36 3.38 6.74
N PHE A 151 6.07 4.31 6.09
CA PHE A 151 7.19 3.98 5.21
C PHE A 151 8.31 3.29 5.96
N GLN A 152 8.66 3.79 7.16
CA GLN A 152 9.68 3.18 7.99
C GLN A 152 9.29 1.75 8.35
N GLY A 153 8.10 1.54 8.90
CA GLY A 153 7.64 0.20 9.29
C GLY A 153 7.55 -0.77 8.11
N LEU A 154 7.03 -0.34 6.96
CA LEU A 154 6.94 -1.16 5.76
C LEU A 154 8.32 -1.53 5.19
N ASN A 155 9.27 -0.59 5.22
CA ASN A 155 10.62 -0.86 4.77
C ASN A 155 11.37 -1.81 5.71
N ASP A 156 11.21 -1.63 7.03
CA ASP A 156 11.84 -2.49 8.03
C ASP A 156 11.41 -3.96 7.88
N VAL A 157 10.14 -4.20 7.53
CA VAL A 157 9.64 -5.56 7.27
C VAL A 157 9.84 -6.03 5.82
N GLY A 158 10.68 -5.34 5.04
CA GLY A 158 11.21 -5.82 3.76
C GLY A 158 10.51 -5.33 2.50
N PHE A 159 9.49 -4.47 2.59
CA PHE A 159 8.89 -3.88 1.38
C PHE A 159 9.78 -2.80 0.78
N THR A 160 9.81 -2.75 -0.55
CA THR A 160 10.46 -1.67 -1.30
C THR A 160 9.48 -0.53 -1.52
N LEU A 161 9.95 0.73 -1.43
CA LEU A 161 9.14 1.93 -1.65
C LEU A 161 9.58 2.63 -2.94
N ALA A 162 8.62 2.90 -3.82
CA ALA A 162 8.89 3.66 -5.05
C ALA A 162 9.01 5.17 -4.76
N PRO A 163 9.69 5.96 -5.61
CA PRO A 163 9.59 7.41 -5.54
C PRO A 163 8.13 7.87 -5.66
N GLY A 164 7.69 8.75 -4.75
CA GLY A 164 6.31 9.21 -4.73
C GLY A 164 5.28 8.15 -4.29
N ALA A 165 5.70 7.14 -3.52
CA ALA A 165 4.83 6.05 -3.05
C ALA A 165 3.81 6.47 -1.98
N VAL A 166 3.58 7.76 -1.78
CA VAL A 166 2.51 8.27 -0.92
C VAL A 166 1.60 9.22 -1.70
N THR A 167 0.29 8.98 -1.59
CA THR A 167 -0.73 9.95 -1.97
C THR A 167 -1.53 10.34 -0.73
N TYR A 168 -1.94 11.59 -0.65
CA TYR A 168 -2.68 12.05 0.51
C TYR A 168 -3.64 13.20 0.15
N TRP A 169 -4.62 13.36 1.03
CA TRP A 169 -5.44 14.55 1.10
C TRP A 169 -5.54 15.01 2.54
N VAL A 170 -5.35 16.31 2.74
CA VAL A 170 -5.55 16.99 4.02
C VAL A 170 -6.56 18.12 3.80
N GLY A 171 -7.69 18.03 4.48
CA GLY A 171 -8.68 19.10 4.51
C GLY A 171 -8.24 20.24 5.42
N GLU A 172 -9.08 21.27 5.50
CA GLU A 172 -8.84 22.36 6.45
C GLU A 172 -9.13 21.87 7.87
N ALA A 173 -8.19 22.08 8.76
CA ALA A 173 -8.33 21.71 10.17
C ALA A 173 -9.59 22.37 10.78
N MET A 174 -10.32 21.61 11.59
CA MET A 174 -11.57 22.03 12.26
C MET A 174 -12.77 22.23 11.31
N GLN A 175 -12.66 21.92 10.02
CA GLN A 175 -13.79 21.88 9.10
C GLN A 175 -14.41 20.49 9.01
N GLY A 176 -15.72 20.45 8.71
CA GLY A 176 -16.51 19.23 8.75
C GLY A 176 -16.63 18.50 7.40
N THR A 177 -15.87 18.90 6.37
CA THR A 177 -15.95 18.25 5.05
C THR A 177 -14.90 17.17 4.95
N ASP A 178 -15.33 15.92 4.83
CA ASP A 178 -14.45 14.79 4.63
C ASP A 178 -14.10 14.60 3.15
N TYR A 179 -13.00 13.89 2.87
CA TYR A 179 -12.56 13.60 1.49
C TYR A 179 -13.66 12.95 0.64
N GLN A 180 -14.42 12.03 1.24
CA GLN A 180 -15.52 11.33 0.59
C GLN A 180 -16.72 12.24 0.24
N ASP A 181 -16.83 13.41 0.88
CA ASP A 181 -17.93 14.37 0.70
C ASP A 181 -17.57 15.48 -0.31
N LEU A 182 -16.38 15.43 -0.88
CA LEU A 182 -15.94 16.36 -1.92
C LEU A 182 -16.69 16.09 -3.23
N GLU A 183 -17.14 17.13 -3.92
CA GLU A 183 -17.80 17.01 -5.24
C GLU A 183 -16.88 16.37 -6.29
N LYS A 184 -15.57 16.56 -6.16
CA LYS A 184 -14.55 15.97 -7.04
C LYS A 184 -13.24 15.77 -6.29
N THR A 185 -12.47 14.79 -6.74
CA THR A 185 -11.09 14.60 -6.29
C THR A 185 -10.25 15.84 -6.60
N PRO A 186 -9.55 16.42 -5.61
CA PRO A 186 -8.64 17.54 -5.86
C PRO A 186 -7.53 17.14 -6.85
N GLU A 187 -7.19 18.07 -7.76
CA GLU A 187 -6.23 17.83 -8.84
C GLU A 187 -4.86 17.39 -8.30
N ALA A 188 -4.39 17.99 -7.19
CA ALA A 188 -3.14 17.60 -6.56
C ALA A 188 -3.16 16.15 -6.07
N THR A 189 -4.26 15.71 -5.43
CA THR A 189 -4.41 14.33 -4.97
C THR A 189 -4.50 13.35 -6.14
N ALA A 190 -5.26 13.70 -7.19
CA ALA A 190 -5.32 12.88 -8.40
C ALA A 190 -3.94 12.73 -9.07
N GLY A 191 -3.19 13.82 -9.18
CA GLY A 191 -1.83 13.82 -9.77
C GLY A 191 -0.83 12.99 -8.96
N THR A 192 -0.85 13.10 -7.62
CA THR A 192 0.01 12.26 -6.76
C THR A 192 -0.38 10.80 -6.82
N THR A 193 -1.68 10.48 -6.89
CA THR A 193 -2.18 9.11 -7.04
C THR A 193 -1.73 8.48 -8.37
N ALA A 194 -1.81 9.23 -9.48
CA ALA A 194 -1.35 8.76 -10.78
C ALA A 194 0.19 8.50 -10.78
N THR A 195 0.97 9.41 -10.19
CA THR A 195 2.43 9.25 -10.05
C THR A 195 2.79 8.03 -9.20
N LEU A 196 2.11 7.87 -8.05
CA LEU A 196 2.25 6.70 -7.17
C LEU A 196 2.00 5.40 -7.95
N ALA A 197 0.89 5.33 -8.68
CA ALA A 197 0.51 4.12 -9.41
C ALA A 197 1.53 3.76 -10.50
N ALA A 198 1.96 4.74 -11.30
CA ALA A 198 2.95 4.53 -12.36
C ALA A 198 4.29 4.03 -11.81
N ASN A 199 4.82 4.69 -10.78
CA ASN A 199 6.13 4.35 -10.20
C ASN A 199 6.08 3.02 -9.45
N THR A 200 5.01 2.76 -8.70
CA THR A 200 4.82 1.50 -7.96
C THR A 200 4.72 0.30 -8.91
N ALA A 201 3.89 0.41 -9.96
CA ALA A 201 3.75 -0.65 -10.96
C ALA A 201 5.06 -0.88 -11.73
N HIS A 202 5.80 0.20 -12.09
CA HIS A 202 7.10 0.08 -12.73
C HIS A 202 8.09 -0.68 -11.84
N LEU A 203 8.23 -0.26 -10.58
CA LEU A 203 9.17 -0.87 -9.65
C LEU A 203 8.83 -2.34 -9.37
N ALA A 204 7.54 -2.66 -9.16
CA ALA A 204 7.10 -4.04 -8.94
C ALA A 204 7.45 -4.95 -10.11
N ARG A 205 7.29 -4.50 -11.37
CA ARG A 205 7.73 -5.26 -12.54
C ARG A 205 9.23 -5.50 -12.52
N ARG A 206 10.04 -4.47 -12.22
CA ARG A 206 11.49 -4.59 -12.18
C ARG A 206 11.96 -5.59 -11.12
N LEU A 207 11.38 -5.54 -9.93
CA LEU A 207 11.71 -6.47 -8.85
C LEU A 207 11.24 -7.90 -9.13
N LYS A 208 10.09 -8.05 -9.81
CA LYS A 208 9.60 -9.36 -10.24
C LYS A 208 10.51 -9.99 -11.31
N ALA A 209 11.02 -9.19 -12.25
CA ALA A 209 11.94 -9.62 -13.30
C ALA A 209 13.39 -9.83 -12.81
N ALA A 210 13.80 -9.12 -11.78
CA ALA A 210 15.15 -9.19 -11.18
C ALA A 210 15.03 -9.13 -9.65
N PRO A 211 14.78 -10.27 -9.00
CA PRO A 211 14.67 -10.35 -7.55
C PRO A 211 15.94 -9.92 -6.82
N TYR A 212 15.80 -9.55 -5.55
CA TYR A 212 16.96 -9.30 -4.68
C TYR A 212 17.85 -10.55 -4.59
N PRO A 213 19.18 -10.37 -4.37
CA PRO A 213 20.10 -11.50 -4.20
C PRO A 213 19.73 -12.31 -2.95
N PRO A 214 20.20 -13.57 -2.86
CA PRO A 214 20.15 -14.35 -1.62
C PRO A 214 20.78 -13.61 -0.45
N SER A 215 20.26 -13.83 0.77
CA SER A 215 20.73 -13.22 2.01
C SER A 215 21.77 -14.08 2.71
#